data_6d04fe201cf46c3ee51790403abde0b3
#
_entry.id   6d04fe201cf46c3ee51790403abde0b3
#
_cell.length_a   1.000
_cell.length_b   1.000
_cell.length_c   1.000
_cell.angle_alpha   90.00
_cell.angle_beta   90.00
_cell.angle_gamma   90.00
#
_symmetry.space_group_name_H-M   'P 1'
#
loop_
_entity.id
_entity.type
_entity.pdbx_description
1 polymer ?
#
loop_
_entity_poly.entity_id
_entity_poly.type
_entity_poly.pdbx_seq_one_letter_code
_entity_poly.pdbx_strand_id
1 'polypeptide(L)'
;MPGRVNVKPAADAMRESLATSGLVYRDHKHEDFVLGNIKARQRMIAQYAVAAAHSGVVIGTDHAAESLMGFFTKFGDGGADVLPLYGLNKRRVRALAELLGASSDISKKVPTADLETLTPM
;
A
#
# COMPACT_ATOMS: atom_id res chain seq x y z
N MET A 1 -20.11 6.14 5.90
CA MET A 1 -18.86 5.67 5.30
C MET A 1 -18.09 4.84 6.31
N PRO A 2 -17.57 3.67 5.95
CA PRO A 2 -16.78 2.88 6.88
C PRO A 2 -15.49 3.61 7.25
N GLY A 3 -15.18 3.70 8.54
CA GLY A 3 -13.98 4.38 9.03
C GLY A 3 -12.71 3.55 8.88
N ARG A 4 -12.84 2.23 8.93
CA ARG A 4 -11.71 1.30 8.85
C ARG A 4 -12.14 -0.02 8.22
N VAL A 5 -11.32 -0.53 7.28
CA VAL A 5 -11.49 -1.85 6.69
C VAL A 5 -10.23 -2.67 7.00
N ASN A 6 -10.41 -3.81 7.66
CA ASN A 6 -9.31 -4.72 7.96
C ASN A 6 -9.12 -5.69 6.80
N VAL A 7 -8.00 -5.59 6.08
CA VAL A 7 -7.70 -6.46 4.93
C VAL A 7 -7.02 -7.77 5.33
N LYS A 8 -6.65 -7.94 6.59
CA LYS A 8 -5.97 -9.15 7.06
C LYS A 8 -6.77 -10.44 6.82
N PRO A 9 -8.08 -10.52 7.15
CA PRO A 9 -8.84 -11.74 6.89
C PRO A 9 -8.85 -12.14 5.40
N ALA A 10 -8.99 -11.19 4.50
CA ALA A 10 -8.99 -11.47 3.05
C ALA A 10 -7.60 -11.93 2.57
N ALA A 11 -6.53 -11.29 3.04
CA ALA A 11 -5.16 -11.69 2.71
C ALA A 11 -4.83 -13.09 3.25
N ASP A 12 -5.24 -13.40 4.48
CA ASP A 12 -5.04 -14.72 5.09
C ASP A 12 -5.84 -15.81 4.34
N ALA A 13 -7.06 -15.51 3.93
CA ALA A 13 -7.89 -16.45 3.14
C ALA A 13 -7.26 -16.74 1.78
N MET A 14 -6.71 -15.73 1.11
CA MET A 14 -6.00 -15.92 -0.15
C MET A 14 -4.74 -16.77 0.03
N ARG A 15 -3.97 -16.52 1.08
CA ARG A 15 -2.80 -17.33 1.44
C ARG A 15 -3.19 -18.80 1.59
N GLU A 16 -4.27 -19.09 2.32
CA GLU A 16 -4.76 -20.43 2.57
C GLU A 16 -5.22 -21.12 1.28
N SER A 17 -5.94 -20.39 0.44
CA SER A 17 -6.38 -20.90 -0.86
C SER A 17 -5.21 -21.26 -1.76
N LEU A 18 -4.17 -20.44 -1.78
CA LEU A 18 -2.95 -20.71 -2.55
C LEU A 18 -2.20 -21.94 -2.00
N ALA A 19 -2.12 -22.07 -0.68
CA ALA A 19 -1.51 -23.24 -0.05
C ALA A 19 -2.27 -24.53 -0.39
N THR A 20 -3.59 -24.48 -0.37
CA THR A 20 -4.46 -25.62 -0.76
C THR A 20 -4.29 -25.97 -2.23
N SER A 21 -4.03 -25.00 -3.10
CA SER A 21 -3.79 -25.25 -4.53
C SER A 21 -2.44 -25.90 -4.84
N GLY A 22 -1.56 -26.01 -3.85
CA GLY A 22 -0.24 -26.59 -4.00
C GLY A 22 0.84 -25.62 -4.48
N LEU A 23 0.61 -24.30 -4.36
CA LEU A 23 1.63 -23.30 -4.71
C LEU A 23 2.87 -23.47 -3.85
N VAL A 24 4.02 -23.54 -4.50
CA VAL A 24 5.32 -23.69 -3.85
C VAL A 24 6.15 -22.43 -4.06
N TYR A 25 6.75 -21.92 -2.99
CA TYR A 25 7.67 -20.79 -3.02
C TYR A 25 9.12 -21.27 -3.03
N ARG A 26 10.05 -20.46 -3.53
CA ARG A 26 11.47 -20.80 -3.54
C ARG A 26 12.05 -21.00 -2.14
N ASP A 27 11.66 -20.12 -1.22
CA ASP A 27 12.09 -20.12 0.18
C ASP A 27 11.10 -19.27 1.01
N HIS A 28 11.33 -19.19 2.32
CA HIS A 28 10.48 -18.39 3.21
C HIS A 28 10.50 -16.90 2.93
N LYS A 29 11.64 -16.38 2.50
CA LYS A 29 11.76 -14.95 2.15
C LYS A 29 10.94 -14.61 0.91
N HIS A 30 10.96 -15.48 -0.09
CA HIS A 30 10.14 -15.33 -1.29
C HIS A 30 8.65 -15.43 -0.97
N GLU A 31 8.26 -16.38 -0.12
CA GLU A 31 6.88 -16.47 0.37
C GLU A 31 6.43 -15.18 1.05
N ASP A 32 7.23 -14.66 1.98
CA ASP A 32 6.92 -13.42 2.70
C ASP A 32 6.76 -12.23 1.75
N PHE A 33 7.61 -12.12 0.74
CA PHE A 33 7.50 -11.11 -0.30
C PHE A 33 6.18 -11.23 -1.09
N VAL A 34 5.83 -12.42 -1.52
CA VAL A 34 4.57 -12.66 -2.28
C VAL A 34 3.36 -12.32 -1.41
N LEU A 35 3.36 -12.75 -0.15
CA LEU A 35 2.26 -12.48 0.77
C LEU A 35 2.15 -10.99 1.13
N GLY A 36 3.27 -10.28 1.21
CA GLY A 36 3.29 -8.83 1.39
C GLY A 36 2.60 -8.11 0.23
N ASN A 37 2.85 -8.55 -1.00
CA ASN A 37 2.18 -8.01 -2.18
C ASN A 37 0.68 -8.32 -2.20
N ILE A 38 0.25 -9.45 -1.67
CA ILE A 38 -1.18 -9.76 -1.50
C ILE A 38 -1.84 -8.75 -0.57
N LYS A 39 -1.19 -8.40 0.54
CA LYS A 39 -1.71 -7.37 1.47
C LYS A 39 -1.88 -6.02 0.77
N ALA A 40 -0.88 -5.57 0.02
CA ALA A 40 -0.95 -4.31 -0.73
C ALA A 40 -2.09 -4.30 -1.75
N ARG A 41 -2.27 -5.40 -2.47
CA ARG A 41 -3.36 -5.55 -3.45
C ARG A 41 -4.73 -5.62 -2.80
N GLN A 42 -4.85 -6.20 -1.63
CA GLN A 42 -6.11 -6.19 -0.86
C GLN A 42 -6.48 -4.78 -0.40
N ARG A 43 -5.51 -3.93 -0.06
CA ARG A 43 -5.76 -2.52 0.24
C ARG A 43 -6.32 -1.79 -0.97
N MET A 44 -5.77 -2.02 -2.15
CA MET A 44 -6.28 -1.46 -3.41
C MET A 44 -7.72 -1.89 -3.66
N ILE A 45 -8.04 -3.16 -3.49
CA ILE A 45 -9.39 -3.70 -3.65
C ILE A 45 -10.37 -2.99 -2.70
N ALA A 46 -10.01 -2.84 -1.44
CA ALA A 46 -10.86 -2.17 -0.45
C ALA A 46 -11.11 -0.70 -0.81
N GLN A 47 -10.08 0.01 -1.24
CA GLN A 47 -10.18 1.42 -1.65
C GLN A 47 -11.13 1.59 -2.83
N TYR A 48 -10.98 0.79 -3.87
CA TYR A 48 -11.85 0.86 -5.04
C TYR A 48 -13.28 0.41 -4.75
N ALA A 49 -13.47 -0.57 -3.88
CA ALA A 49 -14.81 -0.98 -3.46
C ALA A 49 -15.56 0.14 -2.74
N VAL A 50 -14.90 0.82 -1.81
CA VAL A 50 -15.48 1.96 -1.09
C VAL A 50 -15.75 3.13 -2.04
N ALA A 51 -14.79 3.46 -2.91
CA ALA A 51 -14.96 4.53 -3.90
C ALA A 51 -16.15 4.26 -4.81
N ALA A 52 -16.26 3.05 -5.35
CA ALA A 52 -17.37 2.67 -6.22
C ALA A 52 -18.72 2.76 -5.50
N ALA A 53 -18.80 2.31 -4.25
CA ALA A 53 -20.03 2.36 -3.46
C ALA A 53 -20.51 3.80 -3.21
N HIS A 54 -19.61 4.76 -3.17
CA HIS A 54 -19.90 6.17 -2.94
C HIS A 54 -19.81 7.04 -4.20
N SER A 55 -19.73 6.45 -5.38
CA SER A 55 -19.57 7.17 -6.66
C SER A 55 -18.37 8.12 -6.63
N GLY A 56 -17.31 7.71 -5.97
CA GLY A 56 -16.09 8.49 -5.77
C GLY A 56 -14.91 7.97 -6.58
N VAL A 57 -13.76 8.59 -6.35
CA VAL A 57 -12.48 8.21 -6.96
C VAL A 57 -11.47 7.88 -5.88
N VAL A 58 -10.46 7.09 -6.24
CA VAL A 58 -9.32 6.80 -5.36
C VAL A 58 -8.23 7.83 -5.59
N ILE A 59 -7.82 8.52 -4.53
CA ILE A 59 -6.68 9.44 -4.54
C ILE A 59 -5.48 8.69 -3.98
N GLY A 60 -4.44 8.58 -4.79
CA GLY A 60 -3.20 7.93 -4.38
C GLY A 60 -2.15 8.92 -3.90
N THR A 61 -1.25 8.43 -3.08
CA THR A 61 -0.18 9.22 -2.47
C THR A 61 1.21 8.92 -3.04
N ASP A 62 1.29 8.08 -4.07
CA ASP A 62 2.54 7.71 -4.72
C ASP A 62 3.19 8.89 -5.44
N HIS A 63 4.50 8.85 -5.55
CA HIS A 63 5.27 9.81 -6.33
C HIS A 63 6.32 9.12 -7.22
N ALA A 64 6.83 9.85 -8.22
CA ALA A 64 7.71 9.30 -9.25
C ALA A 64 9.01 8.71 -8.70
N ALA A 65 9.53 9.24 -7.59
CA ALA A 65 10.76 8.73 -6.99
C ALA A 65 10.62 7.27 -6.52
N GLU A 66 9.49 6.89 -5.95
CA GLU A 66 9.21 5.50 -5.56
C GLU A 66 9.14 4.59 -6.78
N SER A 67 8.49 5.05 -7.84
CA SER A 67 8.40 4.31 -9.12
C SER A 67 9.78 4.08 -9.74
N LEU A 68 10.63 5.11 -9.78
CA LEU A 68 11.99 5.02 -10.30
C LEU A 68 12.87 4.05 -9.50
N MET A 69 12.69 4.01 -8.19
CA MET A 69 13.44 3.10 -7.32
C MET A 69 12.90 1.67 -7.33
N GLY A 70 11.80 1.41 -8.01
CA GLY A 70 11.16 0.09 -8.02
C GLY A 70 10.49 -0.28 -6.71
N PHE A 71 10.31 0.68 -5.82
CA PHE A 71 9.69 0.46 -4.51
C PHE A 71 8.17 0.60 -4.60
N PHE A 72 7.54 -0.39 -5.19
CA PHE A 72 6.08 -0.44 -5.28
C PHE A 72 5.61 -1.87 -5.54
N THR A 73 4.37 -2.14 -5.19
CA THR A 73 3.68 -3.38 -5.56
C THR A 73 2.87 -3.13 -6.82
N LYS A 74 3.14 -3.87 -7.87
CA LYS A 74 2.39 -3.76 -9.13
C LYS A 74 0.91 -4.04 -8.88
N PHE A 75 0.04 -3.09 -9.25
CA PHE A 75 -1.40 -3.11 -8.99
C PHE A 75 -1.76 -3.23 -7.50
N GLY A 76 -0.92 -2.69 -6.62
CA GLY A 76 -1.14 -2.65 -5.17
C GLY A 76 -1.79 -1.35 -4.70
N ASP A 77 -1.42 -0.94 -3.50
CA ASP A 77 -1.95 0.26 -2.85
C ASP A 77 -1.60 1.58 -3.56
N GLY A 78 -0.65 1.54 -4.50
CA GLY A 78 -0.38 2.65 -5.42
C GLY A 78 -1.39 2.78 -6.57
N GLY A 79 -2.28 1.81 -6.74
CA GLY A 79 -3.37 1.91 -7.73
C GLY A 79 -4.34 3.02 -7.33
N ALA A 80 -4.54 3.99 -8.23
CA ALA A 80 -5.36 5.16 -7.95
C ALA A 80 -5.88 5.79 -9.24
N ASP A 81 -6.94 6.57 -9.12
CA ASP A 81 -7.50 7.33 -10.23
C ASP A 81 -6.73 8.65 -10.45
N VAL A 82 -6.25 9.24 -9.37
CA VAL A 82 -5.45 10.48 -9.37
C VAL A 82 -4.27 10.38 -8.43
N LEU A 83 -3.14 10.95 -8.84
CA LEU A 83 -1.88 10.96 -8.09
C LEU A 83 -1.38 12.41 -7.94
N PRO A 84 -1.94 13.20 -7.01
CA PRO A 84 -1.62 14.62 -6.91
C PRO A 84 -0.19 14.92 -6.47
N LEU A 85 0.50 13.95 -5.85
CA LEU A 85 1.88 14.11 -5.37
C LEU A 85 2.93 13.55 -6.34
N TYR A 86 2.52 13.04 -7.50
CA TYR A 86 3.41 12.26 -8.38
C TYR A 86 4.67 13.02 -8.79
N GLY A 87 4.58 14.31 -9.07
CA GLY A 87 5.70 15.15 -9.47
C GLY A 87 6.56 15.70 -8.33
N LEU A 88 6.29 15.35 -7.08
CA LEU A 88 6.98 15.88 -5.91
C LEU A 88 7.91 14.83 -5.31
N ASN A 89 9.10 15.28 -4.81
CA ASN A 89 9.95 14.42 -4.02
C ASN A 89 9.50 14.40 -2.55
N LYS A 90 10.06 13.47 -1.75
CA LYS A 90 9.66 13.30 -0.34
C LYS A 90 9.86 14.56 0.49
N ARG A 91 10.94 15.32 0.22
CA ARG A 91 11.22 16.57 0.92
C ARG A 91 10.14 17.62 0.68
N ARG A 92 9.66 17.75 -0.58
CA ARG A 92 8.58 18.69 -0.92
C ARG A 92 7.25 18.24 -0.35
N VAL A 93 6.96 16.95 -0.35
CA VAL A 93 5.75 16.41 0.29
C VAL A 93 5.74 16.70 1.78
N ARG A 94 6.89 16.52 2.46
CA ARG A 94 7.03 16.85 3.88
C ARG A 94 6.81 18.33 4.14
N ALA A 95 7.42 19.20 3.33
CA ALA A 95 7.25 20.64 3.45
C ALA A 95 5.79 21.06 3.27
N LEU A 96 5.09 20.49 2.30
CA LEU A 96 3.65 20.73 2.10
C LEU A 96 2.82 20.27 3.29
N ALA A 97 3.11 19.09 3.83
CA ALA A 97 2.41 18.57 4.99
C ALA A 97 2.55 19.51 6.19
N GLU A 98 3.76 20.00 6.44
CA GLU A 98 4.03 20.98 7.52
C GLU A 98 3.30 22.30 7.27
N LEU A 99 3.33 22.81 6.04
CA LEU A 99 2.65 24.05 5.65
C LEU A 99 1.13 23.92 5.84
N LEU A 100 0.55 22.76 5.57
CA LEU A 100 -0.88 22.48 5.72
C LEU A 100 -1.29 22.10 7.14
N GLY A 101 -0.37 22.15 8.10
CA GLY A 101 -0.67 22.00 9.53
C GLY A 101 -0.50 20.58 10.08
N ALA A 102 0.16 19.69 9.38
CA ALA A 102 0.49 18.37 9.94
C ALA A 102 1.46 18.51 11.11
N SER A 103 1.22 17.71 12.17
CA SER A 103 2.13 17.70 13.31
C SER A 103 3.50 17.16 12.93
N SER A 104 4.56 17.54 13.67
CA SER A 104 5.92 17.06 13.43
C SER A 104 6.02 15.53 13.61
N ASP A 105 5.19 14.94 14.46
CA ASP A 105 5.13 13.49 14.64
C ASP A 105 4.73 12.76 13.36
N ILE A 106 3.87 13.38 12.54
CA ILE A 106 3.45 12.85 11.26
C ILE A 106 4.45 13.22 10.16
N SER A 107 4.79 14.50 10.03
CA SER A 107 5.64 15.01 8.93
C SER A 107 7.06 14.47 8.98
N LYS A 108 7.59 14.18 10.15
CA LYS A 108 8.95 13.67 10.38
C LYS A 108 9.00 12.17 10.65
N LYS A 109 7.87 11.49 10.60
CA LYS A 109 7.82 10.04 10.81
C LYS A 109 8.67 9.32 9.74
N VAL A 110 9.47 8.36 10.20
CA VAL A 110 10.23 7.49 9.28
C VAL A 110 9.25 6.60 8.52
N PRO A 111 9.29 6.59 7.18
CA PRO A 111 8.40 5.75 6.39
C PRO A 111 8.60 4.27 6.68
N THR A 112 7.51 3.54 6.79
CA THR A 112 7.50 2.08 6.94
C THR A 112 6.51 1.47 5.96
N ALA A 113 6.81 0.28 5.46
CA ALA A 113 5.96 -0.44 4.51
C ALA A 113 5.42 -1.72 5.09
N ASP A 114 5.34 -1.99 6.26
CA ASP A 114 4.76 -3.10 7.03
C ASP A 114 3.98 -4.16 6.18
N LEU A 115 4.62 -4.65 5.12
CA LEU A 115 4.06 -5.68 4.24
C LEU A 115 4.68 -7.05 4.51
N GLU A 116 5.99 -7.09 4.66
CA GLU A 116 6.74 -8.30 4.92
C GLU A 116 6.95 -8.50 6.42
N THR A 117 6.78 -9.74 6.89
CA THR A 117 6.95 -10.06 8.31
C THR A 117 8.40 -10.37 8.67
N LEU A 118 9.18 -10.91 7.71
CA LEU A 118 10.58 -11.27 7.94
C LEU A 118 11.52 -10.09 7.78
N THR A 119 11.18 -9.12 6.93
CA THR A 119 12.01 -7.95 6.66
C THR A 119 11.13 -6.70 6.65
N PRO A 120 10.63 -6.25 7.80
CA PRO A 120 9.83 -5.03 7.87
C PRO A 120 10.68 -3.82 7.49
N MET A 121 10.08 -2.91 6.75
CA MET A 121 10.72 -1.66 6.33
C MET A 121 10.05 -0.45 6.94
#